data_a05375626d9211e0e1bf038ebe05f79c
#
_entry.id   a05375626d9211e0e1bf038ebe05f79c
#
_cell.length_a   1.000
_cell.length_b   1.000
_cell.length_c   1.000
_cell.angle_alpha   90.00
_cell.angle_beta   90.00
_cell.angle_gamma   90.00
#
_symmetry.space_group_name_H-M   'P 1'
#
loop_
_entity.id
_entity.type
_entity.pdbx_description
1 polymer ?
#
loop_
_entity_poly.entity_id
_entity_poly.type
_entity_poly.pdbx_seq_one_letter_code
_entity_poly.pdbx_strand_id
1 'polypeptide(L)'
;MTSFSLFPVGSLADYSVEMIPRISVSQVYDDNIYLDSTNGESDNLTTVTPGINMRISSLHRTLSVDYSPAWVWYDKYDQHNTVRHSGTLDFDQDLSQHVRFNLSDTYLKSEQPLEETEEVEGVRRTRRTYQRNTGRASLWYQFGPESGLALGYRNSLLENEDPAIDDGMIQTPFCSITHWFNTENGLELDYTLTNADFYRDDDAEAGDDYTGHNTGIRYMLRFGRLTTGSIRYRLTTRDFEGDTEDYKIHESALGLEHFFSPDLSLFLEGGFFALDNETNDNKTGLLFNASLIGVKRFERGTFTMRSGAGWDEHYLEAERRGFTRYWSADSRLEYMLMEKLKGYASGLFRQDKDLENREWKVWRASCGLTLEFLRRFSLSLDYSHAERDDDIDTGDYTVNRVMLTVAASKPYEW
;
A
#
# COMPACT_ATOMS: atom_id res chain seq x y z
N MET A 1 7.11 41.74 11.92
CA MET A 1 6.22 40.59 12.12
C MET A 1 5.19 40.62 11.01
N THR A 2 5.45 39.92 9.91
CA THR A 2 4.52 39.77 8.78
C THR A 2 3.81 38.45 8.96
N SER A 3 2.54 38.50 9.32
CA SER A 3 1.67 37.32 9.37
C SER A 3 1.42 36.80 7.96
N PHE A 4 2.01 35.68 7.60
CA PHE A 4 1.60 34.89 6.43
C PHE A 4 0.24 34.26 6.74
N SER A 5 -0.83 34.80 6.19
CA SER A 5 -2.09 34.06 6.13
C SER A 5 -1.97 33.02 5.01
N LEU A 6 -1.88 31.76 5.37
CA LEU A 6 -1.83 30.62 4.45
C LEU A 6 -3.14 30.38 3.67
N PHE A 7 -4.19 31.17 3.94
CA PHE A 7 -5.48 31.04 3.26
C PHE A 7 -5.95 32.42 2.78
N PRO A 8 -6.15 32.62 1.47
CA PRO A 8 -6.95 33.74 1.03
C PRO A 8 -8.37 33.53 1.59
N VAL A 9 -8.90 34.57 2.25
CA VAL A 9 -10.29 34.60 2.75
C VAL A 9 -11.21 34.68 1.51
N GLY A 10 -11.43 33.57 0.86
CA GLY A 10 -12.55 33.36 -0.08
C GLY A 10 -13.84 33.26 0.73
N SER A 11 -14.95 33.69 0.18
CA SER A 11 -16.26 33.53 0.82
C SER A 11 -16.55 32.05 1.05
N LEU A 12 -17.11 31.66 2.21
CA LEU A 12 -17.52 30.26 2.49
C LEU A 12 -18.51 29.69 1.45
N ALA A 13 -19.06 30.53 0.58
CA ALA A 13 -19.95 30.13 -0.52
C ALA A 13 -19.24 29.32 -1.65
N ASP A 14 -17.91 29.30 -1.69
CA ASP A 14 -17.16 28.60 -2.72
C ASP A 14 -16.67 27.21 -2.29
N TYR A 15 -16.99 26.76 -1.07
CA TYR A 15 -16.56 25.46 -0.51
C TYR A 15 -17.77 24.58 -0.20
N SER A 16 -17.65 23.31 -0.54
CA SER A 16 -18.53 22.24 -0.04
C SER A 16 -17.80 21.52 1.09
N VAL A 17 -18.45 21.41 2.23
CA VAL A 17 -17.94 20.69 3.39
C VAL A 17 -18.82 19.50 3.66
N GLU A 18 -18.23 18.32 3.62
CA GLU A 18 -18.87 17.05 4.01
C GLU A 18 -18.19 16.53 5.28
N MET A 19 -18.95 16.12 6.27
CA MET A 19 -18.45 15.51 7.50
C MET A 19 -19.29 14.27 7.81
N ILE A 20 -18.63 13.13 7.99
CA ILE A 20 -19.27 11.84 8.27
C ILE A 20 -18.71 11.27 9.59
N PRO A 21 -19.27 11.66 10.74
CA PRO A 21 -19.02 10.93 11.99
C PRO A 21 -19.58 9.51 11.89
N ARG A 22 -18.82 8.56 12.39
CA ARG A 22 -19.18 7.15 12.41
C ARG A 22 -18.77 6.50 13.73
N ILE A 23 -19.41 5.41 14.04
CA ILE A 23 -19.02 4.52 15.14
C ILE A 23 -19.31 3.09 14.74
N SER A 24 -18.40 2.19 15.06
CA SER A 24 -18.64 0.76 14.93
C SER A 24 -18.26 -0.01 16.19
N VAL A 25 -18.93 -1.14 16.39
CA VAL A 25 -18.59 -2.13 17.40
C VAL A 25 -18.42 -3.45 16.69
N SER A 26 -17.26 -4.06 16.84
CA SER A 26 -16.93 -5.34 16.22
C SER A 26 -16.60 -6.38 17.29
N GLN A 27 -17.05 -7.61 17.05
CA GLN A 27 -16.63 -8.80 17.78
C GLN A 27 -15.88 -9.70 16.81
N VAL A 28 -14.63 -9.99 17.12
CA VAL A 28 -13.75 -10.83 16.30
C VAL A 28 -13.40 -12.09 17.09
N TYR A 29 -13.64 -13.25 16.51
CA TYR A 29 -13.00 -14.49 16.94
C TYR A 29 -11.79 -14.74 16.07
N ASP A 30 -10.62 -14.90 16.67
CA ASP A 30 -9.33 -15.20 16.04
C ASP A 30 -8.82 -16.52 16.65
N ASP A 31 -8.57 -17.53 15.82
CA ASP A 31 -8.15 -18.86 16.28
C ASP A 31 -6.64 -18.98 16.49
N ASN A 32 -5.86 -17.97 16.05
CA ASN A 32 -4.40 -17.96 16.18
C ASN A 32 -3.85 -16.54 16.33
N ILE A 33 -4.04 -15.93 17.50
CA ILE A 33 -3.67 -14.52 17.73
C ILE A 33 -2.18 -14.23 17.62
N TYR A 34 -1.29 -15.21 17.81
CA TYR A 34 0.17 -15.07 17.73
C TYR A 34 0.76 -15.57 16.40
N LEU A 35 -0.06 -16.09 15.50
CA LEU A 35 0.39 -16.73 14.25
C LEU A 35 1.42 -17.85 14.54
N ASP A 36 1.18 -18.65 15.56
CA ASP A 36 2.01 -19.80 15.89
C ASP A 36 1.76 -20.94 14.89
N SER A 37 2.83 -21.66 14.52
CA SER A 37 2.76 -22.75 13.55
C SER A 37 2.13 -24.04 14.08
N THR A 38 2.19 -24.27 15.39
CA THR A 38 1.83 -25.57 16.02
C THR A 38 0.78 -25.48 17.10
N ASN A 39 0.76 -24.37 17.86
CA ASN A 39 -0.09 -24.19 19.02
C ASN A 39 -0.86 -22.86 18.92
N GLY A 40 -1.69 -22.73 17.90
CA GLY A 40 -2.51 -21.53 17.71
C GLY A 40 -3.36 -21.22 18.94
N GLU A 41 -3.18 -20.04 19.51
CA GLU A 41 -3.97 -19.57 20.65
C GLU A 41 -5.11 -18.68 20.19
N SER A 42 -6.32 -19.05 20.57
CA SER A 42 -7.54 -18.34 20.17
C SER A 42 -8.00 -17.32 21.20
N ASP A 43 -8.53 -16.20 20.74
CA ASP A 43 -9.18 -15.20 21.58
C ASP A 43 -10.41 -14.58 20.90
N ASN A 44 -11.23 -13.90 21.70
CA ASN A 44 -12.29 -13.02 21.24
C ASN A 44 -11.89 -11.57 21.52
N LEU A 45 -11.96 -10.75 20.49
CA LEU A 45 -11.63 -9.34 20.57
C LEU A 45 -12.90 -8.50 20.41
N THR A 46 -13.14 -7.61 21.36
CA THR A 46 -14.16 -6.56 21.20
C THR A 46 -13.48 -5.26 20.82
N THR A 47 -13.95 -4.65 19.76
CA THR A 47 -13.39 -3.38 19.26
C THR A 47 -14.48 -2.32 19.16
N VAL A 48 -14.23 -1.13 19.70
CA VAL A 48 -15.11 0.04 19.53
C VAL A 48 -14.33 1.11 18.78
N THR A 49 -14.81 1.48 17.62
CA THR A 49 -14.13 2.39 16.70
C THR A 49 -15.04 3.59 16.37
N PRO A 50 -14.96 4.70 17.10
CA PRO A 50 -15.46 5.97 16.57
C PRO A 50 -14.56 6.44 15.46
N GLY A 51 -15.09 7.23 14.55
CA GLY A 51 -14.32 7.80 13.47
C GLY A 51 -14.98 9.04 12.89
N ILE A 52 -14.18 9.80 12.17
CA ILE A 52 -14.63 10.97 11.46
C ILE A 52 -13.97 10.99 10.08
N ASN A 53 -14.79 11.15 9.05
CA ASN A 53 -14.32 11.51 7.72
C ASN A 53 -14.76 12.94 7.43
N MET A 54 -13.85 13.79 7.00
CA MET A 54 -14.12 15.17 6.62
C MET A 54 -13.55 15.44 5.24
N ARG A 55 -14.37 16.00 4.38
CA ARG A 55 -13.97 16.44 3.04
C ARG A 55 -14.36 17.89 2.83
N ILE A 56 -13.38 18.69 2.45
CA ILE A 56 -13.57 20.10 2.08
C ILE A 56 -13.14 20.22 0.62
N SER A 57 -14.05 20.63 -0.24
CA SER A 57 -13.77 20.74 -1.68
C SER A 57 -14.20 22.08 -2.24
N SER A 58 -13.43 22.57 -3.20
CA SER A 58 -13.74 23.73 -4.04
C SER A 58 -13.31 23.41 -5.47
N LEU A 59 -13.47 24.37 -6.38
CA LEU A 59 -13.11 24.20 -7.79
C LEU A 59 -11.63 23.77 -8.00
N HIS A 60 -10.70 24.24 -7.12
CA HIS A 60 -9.25 24.06 -7.28
C HIS A 60 -8.57 23.39 -6.10
N ARG A 61 -9.35 22.92 -5.12
CA ARG A 61 -8.79 22.36 -3.88
C ARG A 61 -9.69 21.27 -3.34
N THR A 62 -9.08 20.19 -2.88
CA THR A 62 -9.74 19.16 -2.08
C THR A 62 -8.85 18.82 -0.90
N LEU A 63 -9.43 18.81 0.30
CA LEU A 63 -8.83 18.27 1.51
C LEU A 63 -9.73 17.16 2.02
N SER A 64 -9.18 15.97 2.21
CA SER A 64 -9.85 14.82 2.82
C SER A 64 -9.07 14.38 4.04
N VAL A 65 -9.73 14.20 5.17
CA VAL A 65 -9.14 13.71 6.41
C VAL A 65 -10.02 12.59 6.94
N ASP A 66 -9.43 11.46 7.21
CA ASP A 66 -10.08 10.34 7.91
C ASP A 66 -9.29 10.01 9.16
N TYR A 67 -9.97 9.86 10.30
CA TYR A 67 -9.33 9.44 11.53
C TYR A 67 -10.25 8.50 12.31
N SER A 68 -9.70 7.37 12.77
CA SER A 68 -10.43 6.30 13.43
C SER A 68 -9.58 5.67 14.55
N PRO A 69 -9.68 6.16 15.80
CA PRO A 69 -9.16 5.44 16.95
C PRO A 69 -10.03 4.21 17.24
N ALA A 70 -9.42 3.11 17.68
CA ALA A 70 -10.12 1.88 18.01
C ALA A 70 -9.65 1.33 19.34
N TRP A 71 -10.54 1.26 20.31
CA TRP A 71 -10.29 0.58 21.59
C TRP A 71 -10.49 -0.90 21.39
N VAL A 72 -9.47 -1.70 21.72
CA VAL A 72 -9.44 -3.14 21.54
C VAL A 72 -9.31 -3.80 22.90
N TRP A 73 -10.21 -4.73 23.20
CA TRP A 73 -10.20 -5.56 24.40
C TRP A 73 -10.11 -7.03 24.00
N TYR A 74 -9.14 -7.71 24.58
CA TYR A 74 -8.93 -9.15 24.48
C TYR A 74 -9.62 -9.83 25.66
N ASP A 75 -10.32 -10.94 25.41
CA ASP A 75 -11.10 -11.65 26.45
C ASP A 75 -10.20 -12.49 27.35
N LYS A 76 -9.24 -13.24 26.79
CA LYS A 76 -8.29 -14.07 27.52
C LYS A 76 -6.95 -13.39 27.78
N TYR A 77 -6.46 -12.59 26.85
CA TYR A 77 -5.13 -11.98 26.85
C TYR A 77 -5.22 -10.46 27.08
N ASP A 78 -5.82 -10.08 28.21
CA ASP A 78 -6.11 -8.68 28.57
C ASP A 78 -4.86 -7.77 28.64
N GLN A 79 -3.65 -8.36 28.80
CA GLN A 79 -2.38 -7.62 28.69
C GLN A 79 -2.16 -6.99 27.32
N HIS A 80 -2.87 -7.42 26.28
CA HIS A 80 -2.81 -6.85 24.92
C HIS A 80 -3.88 -5.80 24.65
N ASN A 81 -4.69 -5.45 25.67
CA ASN A 81 -5.66 -4.37 25.53
C ASN A 81 -4.94 -3.07 25.11
N THR A 82 -5.42 -2.44 24.06
CA THR A 82 -4.74 -1.30 23.49
C THR A 82 -5.70 -0.34 22.76
N VAL A 83 -5.16 0.78 22.33
CA VAL A 83 -5.85 1.71 21.41
C VAL A 83 -5.07 1.77 20.12
N ARG A 84 -5.68 1.27 19.04
CA ARG A 84 -5.17 1.43 17.67
C ARG A 84 -5.52 2.82 17.16
N HIS A 85 -4.72 3.33 16.27
CA HIS A 85 -5.01 4.58 15.56
C HIS A 85 -4.83 4.36 14.08
N SER A 86 -5.78 4.82 13.28
CA SER A 86 -5.67 4.89 11.83
C SER A 86 -6.06 6.29 11.37
N GLY A 87 -5.22 6.90 10.55
CA GLY A 87 -5.44 8.24 10.02
C GLY A 87 -4.96 8.36 8.59
N THR A 88 -5.72 9.05 7.75
CA THR A 88 -5.29 9.46 6.41
C THR A 88 -5.59 10.92 6.18
N LEU A 89 -4.69 11.59 5.47
CA LEU A 89 -4.85 12.95 5.00
C LEU A 89 -4.49 12.98 3.52
N ASP A 90 -5.39 13.53 2.70
CA ASP A 90 -5.15 13.79 1.28
C ASP A 90 -5.49 15.25 0.98
N PHE A 91 -4.56 15.94 0.37
CA PHE A 91 -4.71 17.33 -0.04
C PHE A 91 -4.27 17.51 -1.48
N ASP A 92 -5.20 17.97 -2.31
CA ASP A 92 -4.99 18.31 -3.71
C ASP A 92 -5.24 19.79 -3.93
N GLN A 93 -4.33 20.47 -4.61
CA GLN A 93 -4.43 21.89 -4.92
C GLN A 93 -3.96 22.19 -6.34
N ASP A 94 -4.83 22.72 -7.18
CA ASP A 94 -4.43 23.37 -8.42
C ASP A 94 -3.90 24.77 -8.08
N LEU A 95 -2.56 24.93 -8.11
CA LEU A 95 -1.89 26.21 -7.86
C LEU A 95 -2.03 27.15 -9.07
N SER A 96 -2.12 26.57 -10.27
CA SER A 96 -2.41 27.25 -11.53
C SER A 96 -2.98 26.26 -12.53
N GLN A 97 -3.29 26.72 -13.75
CA GLN A 97 -3.71 25.85 -14.87
C GLN A 97 -2.66 24.78 -15.24
N HIS A 98 -1.40 24.99 -14.86
CA HIS A 98 -0.28 24.13 -15.20
C HIS A 98 0.43 23.52 -14.00
N VAL A 99 0.11 23.93 -12.79
CA VAL A 99 0.79 23.47 -11.57
C VAL A 99 -0.21 22.88 -10.59
N ARG A 100 0.00 21.63 -10.24
CA ARG A 100 -0.76 20.91 -9.21
C ARG A 100 0.16 20.48 -8.08
N PHE A 101 -0.29 20.66 -6.86
CA PHE A 101 0.34 20.17 -5.64
C PHE A 101 -0.53 19.08 -5.02
N ASN A 102 0.10 17.97 -4.61
CA ASN A 102 -0.55 16.88 -3.89
C ASN A 102 0.25 16.61 -2.61
N LEU A 103 -0.47 16.39 -1.51
CA LEU A 103 0.08 15.94 -0.23
C LEU A 103 -0.80 14.80 0.27
N SER A 104 -0.19 13.69 0.63
CA SER A 104 -0.87 12.57 1.31
C SER A 104 -0.06 12.14 2.53
N ASP A 105 -0.75 11.70 3.56
CA ASP A 105 -0.16 11.15 4.77
C ASP A 105 -1.04 10.00 5.29
N THR A 106 -0.40 8.91 5.69
CA THR A 106 -1.07 7.76 6.31
C THR A 106 -0.36 7.42 7.60
N TYR A 107 -1.11 7.38 8.69
CA TYR A 107 -0.65 7.02 10.01
C TYR A 107 -1.39 5.79 10.53
N LEU A 108 -0.64 4.82 11.03
CA LEU A 108 -1.15 3.60 11.67
C LEU A 108 -0.41 3.36 12.99
N LYS A 109 -1.14 3.12 14.07
CA LYS A 109 -0.64 2.49 15.30
C LYS A 109 -1.44 1.22 15.56
N SER A 110 -0.78 0.08 15.70
CA SER A 110 -1.42 -1.23 15.83
C SER A 110 -0.54 -2.20 16.62
N GLU A 111 -1.14 -3.26 17.16
CA GLU A 111 -0.47 -4.43 17.72
C GLU A 111 -0.75 -5.69 16.88
N GLN A 112 -1.37 -5.53 15.73
CA GLN A 112 -1.71 -6.67 14.86
C GLN A 112 -0.44 -7.35 14.33
N PRO A 113 -0.38 -8.69 14.35
CA PRO A 113 0.83 -9.41 13.94
C PRO A 113 1.06 -9.41 12.43
N LEU A 114 0.01 -9.17 11.64
CA LEU A 114 0.12 -8.99 10.19
C LEU A 114 0.07 -7.50 9.87
N GLU A 115 1.10 -7.01 9.19
CA GLU A 115 1.04 -5.74 8.52
C GLU A 115 0.26 -5.93 7.22
N GLU A 116 -0.98 -5.48 7.19
CA GLU A 116 -1.77 -5.44 5.97
C GLU A 116 -1.36 -4.23 5.12
N THR A 117 -0.15 -4.25 4.58
CA THR A 117 0.18 -3.40 3.44
C THR A 117 -0.23 -4.14 2.15
N GLU A 118 -0.65 -3.43 1.14
CA GLU A 118 -1.20 -4.04 -0.09
C GLU A 118 -0.20 -4.96 -0.82
N GLU A 119 1.09 -4.91 -0.50
CA GLU A 119 2.14 -5.56 -1.28
C GLU A 119 2.98 -6.57 -0.50
N VAL A 120 3.12 -6.45 0.83
CA VAL A 120 4.05 -7.28 1.61
C VAL A 120 3.52 -7.61 3.00
N GLU A 121 3.78 -8.82 3.45
CA GLU A 121 3.47 -9.29 4.80
C GLU A 121 4.73 -9.35 5.68
N GLY A 122 4.90 -8.34 6.53
CA GLY A 122 5.74 -8.50 7.70
C GLY A 122 4.97 -9.22 8.81
N VAL A 123 5.46 -10.33 9.31
CA VAL A 123 4.84 -11.09 10.41
C VAL A 123 5.49 -10.70 11.74
N ARG A 124 4.70 -10.10 12.63
CA ARG A 124 5.08 -9.88 14.03
C ARG A 124 4.55 -11.02 14.87
N ARG A 125 5.43 -11.73 15.54
CA ARG A 125 5.04 -12.85 16.42
C ARG A 125 4.67 -12.42 17.84
N THR A 126 4.82 -11.13 18.11
CA THR A 126 4.42 -10.51 19.37
C THR A 126 3.23 -9.58 19.13
N ARG A 127 2.46 -9.29 20.21
CA ARG A 127 1.37 -8.32 20.21
C ARG A 127 1.84 -6.97 20.78
N ARG A 128 3.13 -6.62 20.61
CA ARG A 128 3.63 -5.30 20.96
C ARG A 128 3.20 -4.29 19.91
N THR A 129 2.97 -3.07 20.34
CA THR A 129 2.51 -2.04 19.42
C THR A 129 3.63 -1.56 18.50
N TYR A 130 3.25 -1.11 17.33
CA TYR A 130 4.12 -0.43 16.39
C TYR A 130 3.40 0.76 15.77
N GLN A 131 4.17 1.69 15.25
CA GLN A 131 3.66 2.85 14.54
C GLN A 131 4.29 2.91 13.16
N ARG A 132 3.45 3.17 12.15
CA ARG A 132 3.90 3.43 10.78
C ARG A 132 3.32 4.75 10.31
N ASN A 133 4.18 5.59 9.76
CA ASN A 133 3.76 6.81 9.07
C ASN A 133 4.35 6.84 7.67
N THR A 134 3.55 7.18 6.68
CA THR A 134 4.01 7.39 5.30
C THR A 134 3.43 8.68 4.78
N GLY A 135 4.30 9.67 4.63
CA GLY A 135 3.98 10.97 4.06
C GLY A 135 4.55 11.12 2.64
N ARG A 136 3.79 11.73 1.75
CA ARG A 136 4.22 12.05 0.39
C ARG A 136 3.75 13.44 -0.01
N ALA A 137 4.67 14.26 -0.53
CA ALA A 137 4.37 15.54 -1.16
C ALA A 137 4.87 15.54 -2.59
N SER A 138 4.10 16.08 -3.54
CA SER A 138 4.52 16.18 -4.93
C SER A 138 3.97 17.42 -5.62
N LEU A 139 4.76 17.95 -6.56
CA LEU A 139 4.42 19.04 -7.43
C LEU A 139 4.47 18.55 -8.87
N TRP A 140 3.39 18.71 -9.60
CA TRP A 140 3.31 18.44 -11.04
C TRP A 140 3.26 19.74 -11.80
N TYR A 141 4.16 19.92 -12.78
CA TYR A 141 4.16 21.03 -13.72
C TYR A 141 3.89 20.54 -15.13
N GLN A 142 2.77 20.94 -15.72
CA GLN A 142 2.38 20.60 -17.08
C GLN A 142 2.88 21.66 -18.06
N PHE A 143 3.74 21.28 -19.00
CA PHE A 143 4.27 22.17 -20.04
C PHE A 143 3.79 21.80 -21.47
N GLY A 144 2.97 20.76 -21.60
CA GLY A 144 2.33 20.34 -22.84
C GLY A 144 1.04 19.55 -22.55
N PRO A 145 0.25 19.17 -23.57
CA PRO A 145 -1.02 18.47 -23.36
C PRO A 145 -0.88 17.20 -22.53
N GLU A 146 0.22 16.46 -22.74
CA GLU A 146 0.55 15.21 -22.02
C GLU A 146 2.01 15.20 -21.57
N SER A 147 2.65 16.37 -21.52
CA SER A 147 4.04 16.53 -21.12
C SER A 147 4.11 17.28 -19.81
N GLY A 148 4.94 16.81 -18.88
CA GLY A 148 5.07 17.41 -17.57
C GLY A 148 6.30 16.97 -16.80
N LEU A 149 6.55 17.67 -15.72
CA LEU A 149 7.61 17.42 -14.74
C LEU A 149 6.95 17.17 -13.38
N ALA A 150 7.29 16.06 -12.74
CA ALA A 150 6.95 15.81 -11.35
C ALA A 150 8.20 15.95 -10.48
N LEU A 151 8.05 16.59 -9.34
CA LEU A 151 9.02 16.65 -8.26
C LEU A 151 8.31 16.22 -6.99
N GLY A 152 8.94 15.40 -6.17
CA GLY A 152 8.31 14.99 -4.92
C GLY A 152 9.28 14.42 -3.90
N TYR A 153 8.71 14.17 -2.75
CA TYR A 153 9.39 13.61 -1.59
C TYR A 153 8.44 12.65 -0.89
N ARG A 154 8.94 11.48 -0.51
CA ARG A 154 8.25 10.49 0.33
C ARG A 154 9.08 10.25 1.57
N ASN A 155 8.42 10.13 2.72
CA ASN A 155 9.02 9.69 3.97
C ASN A 155 8.20 8.51 4.50
N SER A 156 8.89 7.44 4.89
CA SER A 156 8.27 6.28 5.54
C SER A 156 9.01 6.06 6.86
N LEU A 157 8.26 6.04 7.96
CA LEU A 157 8.75 5.83 9.32
C LEU A 157 8.10 4.58 9.87
N LEU A 158 8.88 3.73 10.53
CA LEU A 158 8.44 2.58 11.31
C LEU A 158 9.09 2.63 12.68
N GLU A 159 8.28 2.57 13.73
CA GLU A 159 8.71 2.50 15.12
C GLU A 159 8.03 1.29 15.79
N ASN A 160 8.79 0.47 16.50
CA ASN A 160 8.33 -0.76 17.13
C ASN A 160 8.57 -0.70 18.65
N GLU A 161 7.61 -1.13 19.45
CA GLU A 161 7.83 -1.38 20.88
C GLU A 161 8.53 -2.75 21.12
N ASP A 162 8.69 -3.55 20.07
CA ASP A 162 9.41 -4.82 20.13
C ASP A 162 10.89 -4.60 19.84
N PRO A 163 11.78 -4.76 20.85
CA PRO A 163 13.20 -4.51 20.67
C PRO A 163 13.89 -5.52 19.73
N ALA A 164 13.20 -6.60 19.35
CA ALA A 164 13.73 -7.55 18.37
C ALA A 164 13.49 -7.11 16.91
N ILE A 165 12.71 -6.04 16.69
CA ILE A 165 12.39 -5.53 15.36
C ILE A 165 13.00 -4.13 15.23
N ASP A 166 13.72 -3.89 14.14
CA ASP A 166 14.34 -2.59 13.88
C ASP A 166 13.30 -1.50 13.66
N ASP A 167 13.58 -0.34 14.19
CA ASP A 167 12.99 0.91 13.80
C ASP A 167 13.68 1.42 12.54
N GLY A 168 13.03 2.29 11.79
CA GLY A 168 13.70 2.85 10.63
C GLY A 168 12.92 3.96 9.94
N MET A 169 13.68 4.75 9.17
CA MET A 169 13.16 5.82 8.35
C MET A 169 13.72 5.73 6.94
N ILE A 170 12.85 5.76 5.94
CA ILE A 170 13.24 5.81 4.54
C ILE A 170 12.76 7.13 3.93
N GLN A 171 13.70 7.92 3.43
CA GLN A 171 13.49 9.19 2.76
C GLN A 171 13.73 9.03 1.26
N THR A 172 12.75 9.46 0.45
CA THR A 172 12.77 9.18 -0.99
C THR A 172 12.38 10.43 -1.78
N PRO A 173 13.31 11.39 -2.01
CA PRO A 173 13.11 12.42 -3.02
C PRO A 173 13.10 11.80 -4.42
N PHE A 174 12.20 12.28 -5.28
CA PHE A 174 12.07 11.79 -6.64
C PHE A 174 11.77 12.90 -7.64
N CYS A 175 12.14 12.66 -8.89
CA CYS A 175 11.73 13.50 -10.01
C CYS A 175 11.43 12.63 -11.24
N SER A 176 10.49 13.07 -12.06
CA SER A 176 10.23 12.47 -13.36
C SER A 176 9.83 13.51 -14.39
N ILE A 177 10.24 13.31 -15.63
CA ILE A 177 9.84 14.13 -16.77
C ILE A 177 9.27 13.22 -17.84
N THR A 178 8.06 13.55 -18.30
CA THR A 178 7.41 12.90 -19.44
C THR A 178 7.26 13.91 -20.55
N HIS A 179 7.75 13.57 -21.75
CA HIS A 179 7.63 14.42 -22.92
C HIS A 179 7.13 13.66 -24.14
N TRP A 180 6.03 14.14 -24.72
CA TRP A 180 5.50 13.65 -25.99
C TRP A 180 5.98 14.53 -27.11
N PHE A 181 6.83 13.99 -27.98
CA PHE A 181 7.37 14.70 -29.16
C PHE A 181 6.30 14.96 -30.23
N ASN A 182 5.34 14.03 -30.28
CA ASN A 182 4.15 14.09 -31.14
C ASN A 182 3.04 13.21 -30.52
N THR A 183 1.95 13.00 -31.24
CA THR A 183 0.81 12.20 -30.76
C THR A 183 1.11 10.72 -30.58
N GLU A 184 2.22 10.22 -31.13
CA GLU A 184 2.57 8.80 -31.16
C GLU A 184 3.78 8.46 -30.28
N ASN A 185 4.75 9.38 -30.17
CA ASN A 185 6.05 9.11 -29.56
C ASN A 185 6.28 9.93 -28.30
N GLY A 186 6.59 9.25 -27.20
CA GLY A 186 6.91 9.87 -25.92
C GLY A 186 8.15 9.26 -25.27
N LEU A 187 8.75 10.04 -24.39
CA LEU A 187 9.89 9.65 -23.56
C LEU A 187 9.59 10.02 -22.10
N GLU A 188 9.89 9.12 -21.19
CA GLU A 188 9.86 9.35 -19.76
C GLU A 188 11.24 9.07 -19.17
N LEU A 189 11.70 9.97 -18.31
CA LEU A 189 12.89 9.81 -17.50
C LEU A 189 12.47 9.93 -16.06
N ASP A 190 12.89 9.00 -15.21
CA ASP A 190 12.66 9.03 -13.77
C ASP A 190 13.96 8.86 -12.99
N TYR A 191 14.01 9.51 -11.83
CA TYR A 191 15.09 9.39 -10.87
C TYR A 191 14.53 9.43 -9.47
N THR A 192 15.02 8.51 -8.63
CA THR A 192 14.69 8.44 -7.21
C THR A 192 15.98 8.24 -6.42
N LEU A 193 16.19 9.07 -5.40
CA LEU A 193 17.20 8.85 -4.36
C LEU A 193 16.50 8.24 -3.15
N THR A 194 17.12 7.26 -2.52
CA THR A 194 16.63 6.64 -1.27
C THR A 194 17.72 6.77 -0.22
N ASN A 195 17.37 7.32 0.94
CA ASN A 195 18.21 7.26 2.14
C ASN A 195 17.43 6.48 3.19
N ALA A 196 17.99 5.39 3.68
CA ALA A 196 17.40 4.53 4.69
C ALA A 196 18.29 4.46 5.91
N ASP A 197 17.72 4.81 7.06
CA ASP A 197 18.36 4.80 8.37
C ASP A 197 17.63 3.79 9.26
N PHE A 198 18.33 2.85 9.88
CA PHE A 198 17.79 1.83 10.78
C PHE A 198 18.42 1.92 12.15
N TYR A 199 17.63 1.74 13.20
CA TYR A 199 18.11 1.84 14.58
C TYR A 199 17.33 0.90 15.51
N ARG A 200 17.94 0.57 16.67
CA ARG A 200 17.32 -0.18 17.76
C ARG A 200 17.51 0.55 19.09
N ASP A 201 16.54 0.37 19.98
CA ASP A 201 16.61 0.92 21.34
C ASP A 201 17.55 0.14 22.28
N ASP A 202 17.88 -1.10 21.94
CA ASP A 202 18.85 -1.90 22.66
C ASP A 202 20.24 -1.78 22.01
N ASP A 203 21.31 -2.19 22.75
CA ASP A 203 22.69 -2.18 22.24
C ASP A 203 22.93 -3.25 21.13
N ALA A 204 21.86 -3.85 20.57
CA ALA A 204 21.98 -4.77 19.45
C ALA A 204 22.19 -4.02 18.12
N GLU A 205 22.97 -4.59 17.24
CA GLU A 205 23.20 -4.01 15.92
C GLU A 205 21.87 -3.99 15.14
N ALA A 206 21.46 -2.80 14.73
CA ALA A 206 20.41 -2.61 13.74
C ALA A 206 20.92 -3.07 12.37
N GLY A 207 20.03 -3.16 11.42
CA GLY A 207 20.50 -3.41 10.07
C GLY A 207 21.21 -2.21 9.45
N ASP A 208 21.95 -2.50 8.39
CA ASP A 208 22.78 -1.51 7.74
C ASP A 208 21.97 -0.41 7.08
N ASP A 209 22.35 0.83 7.32
CA ASP A 209 21.86 1.98 6.60
C ASP A 209 22.30 1.90 5.14
N TYR A 210 21.54 2.49 4.25
CA TYR A 210 21.94 2.52 2.84
C TYR A 210 21.50 3.78 2.10
N THR A 211 22.28 4.12 1.08
CA THR A 211 21.92 5.08 0.05
C THR A 211 21.62 4.34 -1.25
N GLY A 212 20.50 4.67 -1.87
CA GLY A 212 20.07 4.03 -3.10
C GLY A 212 19.73 5.00 -4.21
N HIS A 213 20.04 4.63 -5.45
CA HIS A 213 19.63 5.38 -6.63
C HIS A 213 18.82 4.49 -7.56
N ASN A 214 17.73 5.04 -8.08
CA ASN A 214 16.92 4.39 -9.08
C ASN A 214 16.75 5.36 -10.26
N THR A 215 17.21 4.96 -11.44
CA THR A 215 17.18 5.78 -12.66
C THR A 215 16.49 4.99 -13.76
N GLY A 216 15.43 5.54 -14.34
CA GLY A 216 14.66 4.91 -15.39
C GLY A 216 14.59 5.75 -16.68
N ILE A 217 14.52 5.05 -17.79
CA ILE A 217 14.18 5.60 -19.10
C ILE A 217 13.14 4.70 -19.75
N ARG A 218 12.04 5.31 -20.23
CA ARG A 218 10.97 4.61 -20.93
C ARG A 218 10.64 5.34 -22.22
N TYR A 219 10.78 4.66 -23.35
CA TYR A 219 10.26 5.12 -24.62
C TYR A 219 8.86 4.56 -24.85
N MET A 220 7.90 5.40 -25.25
CA MET A 220 6.51 5.07 -25.46
C MET A 220 6.11 5.29 -26.90
N LEU A 221 5.38 4.31 -27.46
CA LEU A 221 4.85 4.34 -28.82
C LEU A 221 3.36 4.04 -28.82
N ARG A 222 2.52 4.97 -29.28
CA ARG A 222 1.08 4.77 -29.44
C ARG A 222 0.75 4.13 -30.78
N PHE A 223 0.09 3.00 -30.72
CA PHE A 223 -0.49 2.31 -31.88
C PHE A 223 -1.98 2.67 -32.05
N GLY A 224 -2.30 3.96 -32.01
CA GLY A 224 -3.67 4.48 -32.02
C GLY A 224 -4.12 5.03 -30.67
N ARG A 225 -5.44 5.21 -30.48
CA ARG A 225 -5.98 5.89 -29.28
C ARG A 225 -6.05 5.02 -28.04
N LEU A 226 -6.01 3.72 -28.20
CA LEU A 226 -6.32 2.75 -27.13
C LEU A 226 -5.13 1.88 -26.75
N THR A 227 -4.01 1.94 -27.51
CA THR A 227 -2.89 1.03 -27.31
C THR A 227 -1.58 1.81 -27.28
N THR A 228 -0.81 1.62 -26.21
CA THR A 228 0.54 2.16 -26.05
C THR A 228 1.51 1.02 -25.77
N GLY A 229 2.55 0.90 -26.62
CA GLY A 229 3.71 0.05 -26.35
C GLY A 229 4.79 0.84 -25.65
N SER A 230 5.67 0.18 -24.92
CA SER A 230 6.83 0.83 -24.30
C SER A 230 8.05 -0.08 -24.26
N ILE A 231 9.22 0.54 -24.25
CA ILE A 231 10.51 -0.07 -23.96
C ILE A 231 11.07 0.65 -22.75
N ARG A 232 11.43 -0.08 -21.69
CA ARG A 232 11.94 0.48 -20.45
C ARG A 232 13.31 -0.12 -20.12
N TYR A 233 14.21 0.72 -19.65
CA TYR A 233 15.41 0.33 -18.94
C TYR A 233 15.43 1.04 -17.60
N ARG A 234 15.85 0.33 -16.53
CA ARG A 234 16.01 0.87 -15.18
C ARG A 234 17.31 0.35 -14.57
N LEU A 235 18.00 1.23 -13.87
CA LEU A 235 19.15 0.92 -13.04
C LEU A 235 18.84 1.28 -11.60
N THR A 236 18.94 0.32 -10.72
CA THR A 236 18.85 0.49 -9.26
C THR A 236 20.20 0.18 -8.65
N THR A 237 20.71 1.04 -7.76
CA THR A 237 21.89 0.78 -6.94
C THR A 237 21.52 0.87 -5.48
N ARG A 238 22.22 0.08 -4.64
CA ARG A 238 22.14 0.12 -3.19
C ARG A 238 23.56 0.03 -2.65
N ASP A 239 23.95 1.06 -1.91
CA ASP A 239 25.27 1.21 -1.28
C ASP A 239 25.02 1.19 0.25
N PHE A 240 25.41 0.11 0.93
CA PHE A 240 25.19 -0.12 2.35
C PHE A 240 26.37 0.37 3.17
N GLU A 241 26.11 0.88 4.39
CA GLU A 241 27.15 1.41 5.29
C GLU A 241 27.74 0.33 6.23
N GLY A 242 27.30 -0.94 6.13
CA GLY A 242 27.71 -2.03 7.03
C GLY A 242 28.18 -3.28 6.31
N ASP A 243 27.84 -4.43 6.87
CA ASP A 243 28.27 -5.74 6.35
C ASP A 243 27.39 -6.27 5.20
N THR A 244 26.25 -5.64 4.93
CA THR A 244 25.39 -6.00 3.79
C THR A 244 26.07 -5.62 2.49
N GLU A 245 26.10 -6.56 1.54
CA GLU A 245 26.74 -6.33 0.25
C GLU A 245 26.02 -5.31 -0.61
N ASP A 246 26.78 -4.41 -1.22
CA ASP A 246 26.29 -3.51 -2.24
C ASP A 246 25.83 -4.27 -3.48
N TYR A 247 24.80 -3.75 -4.13
CA TYR A 247 24.33 -4.36 -5.37
C TYR A 247 23.79 -3.36 -6.38
N LYS A 248 23.74 -3.82 -7.63
CA LYS A 248 23.12 -3.13 -8.75
C LYS A 248 22.12 -4.04 -9.43
N ILE A 249 20.98 -3.47 -9.83
CA ILE A 249 19.96 -4.21 -10.58
C ILE A 249 19.73 -3.50 -11.90
N HIS A 250 19.96 -4.22 -12.98
CA HIS A 250 19.67 -3.80 -14.34
C HIS A 250 18.37 -4.43 -14.80
N GLU A 251 17.40 -3.63 -15.21
CA GLU A 251 16.12 -4.09 -15.73
C GLU A 251 15.94 -3.65 -17.18
N SER A 252 15.40 -4.54 -17.99
CA SER A 252 14.95 -4.22 -19.36
C SER A 252 13.61 -4.88 -19.62
N ALA A 253 12.63 -4.11 -20.04
CA ALA A 253 11.27 -4.60 -20.22
C ALA A 253 10.59 -4.00 -21.46
N LEU A 254 9.68 -4.77 -22.04
CA LEU A 254 8.72 -4.35 -23.04
C LEU A 254 7.33 -4.29 -22.38
N GLY A 255 6.64 -3.19 -22.60
CA GLY A 255 5.30 -2.97 -22.06
C GLY A 255 4.26 -2.80 -23.15
N LEU A 256 3.04 -3.19 -22.84
CA LEU A 256 1.85 -2.96 -23.64
C LEU A 256 0.71 -2.55 -22.71
N GLU A 257 0.14 -1.39 -22.96
CA GLU A 257 -1.09 -0.93 -22.32
C GLU A 257 -2.20 -0.85 -23.36
N HIS A 258 -3.34 -1.45 -23.05
CA HIS A 258 -4.49 -1.43 -23.94
C HIS A 258 -5.80 -1.15 -23.18
N PHE A 259 -6.55 -0.17 -23.63
CA PHE A 259 -7.88 0.17 -23.10
C PHE A 259 -8.96 -0.47 -23.97
N PHE A 260 -9.58 -1.54 -23.50
CA PHE A 260 -10.74 -2.15 -24.19
C PHE A 260 -11.99 -1.27 -24.07
N SER A 261 -12.10 -0.55 -22.96
CA SER A 261 -13.16 0.42 -22.65
C SER A 261 -12.65 1.38 -21.57
N PRO A 262 -13.36 2.47 -21.24
CA PRO A 262 -13.01 3.33 -20.12
C PRO A 262 -12.92 2.57 -18.76
N ASP A 263 -13.62 1.46 -18.65
CA ASP A 263 -13.72 0.66 -17.41
C ASP A 263 -12.87 -0.63 -17.47
N LEU A 264 -12.14 -0.90 -18.55
CA LEU A 264 -11.33 -2.11 -18.69
C LEU A 264 -10.02 -1.80 -19.39
N SER A 265 -8.93 -1.88 -18.66
CA SER A 265 -7.57 -1.77 -19.18
C SER A 265 -6.75 -3.02 -18.89
N LEU A 266 -5.90 -3.37 -19.82
CA LEU A 266 -4.88 -4.39 -19.69
C LEU A 266 -3.52 -3.73 -19.76
N PHE A 267 -2.70 -3.94 -18.73
CA PHE A 267 -1.29 -3.63 -18.76
C PHE A 267 -0.50 -4.94 -18.74
N LEU A 268 0.43 -5.09 -19.66
CA LEU A 268 1.37 -6.20 -19.72
C LEU A 268 2.78 -5.63 -19.80
N GLU A 269 3.67 -6.06 -18.96
CA GLU A 269 5.09 -5.77 -19.05
C GLU A 269 5.85 -7.09 -18.90
N GLY A 270 6.82 -7.33 -19.76
CA GLY A 270 7.67 -8.52 -19.72
C GLY A 270 9.10 -8.15 -20.02
N GLY A 271 10.03 -8.77 -19.29
CA GLY A 271 11.44 -8.45 -19.42
C GLY A 271 12.32 -9.33 -18.53
N PHE A 272 13.51 -8.81 -18.28
CA PHE A 272 14.52 -9.48 -17.46
C PHE A 272 15.14 -8.46 -16.51
N PHE A 273 15.56 -8.96 -15.35
CA PHE A 273 16.47 -8.24 -14.47
C PHE A 273 17.75 -9.04 -14.27
N ALA A 274 18.84 -8.33 -14.01
CA ALA A 274 20.12 -8.88 -13.59
C ALA A 274 20.57 -8.11 -12.34
N LEU A 275 20.76 -8.84 -11.26
CA LEU A 275 21.38 -8.35 -10.02
C LEU A 275 22.89 -8.67 -10.11
N ASP A 276 23.71 -7.67 -9.89
CA ASP A 276 25.16 -7.70 -9.85
C ASP A 276 25.59 -7.24 -8.44
N ASN A 277 26.30 -8.07 -7.71
CA ASN A 277 26.87 -7.79 -6.40
C ASN A 277 28.38 -8.01 -6.35
N GLU A 278 29.05 -7.55 -5.31
CA GLU A 278 30.50 -7.60 -5.21
C GLU A 278 31.08 -9.02 -5.13
N THR A 279 30.35 -9.99 -4.60
CA THR A 279 30.79 -11.39 -4.45
C THR A 279 30.61 -12.23 -5.71
N ASN A 280 30.13 -11.66 -6.83
CA ASN A 280 29.82 -12.34 -8.09
C ASN A 280 28.72 -13.43 -8.00
N ASP A 281 27.87 -13.38 -7.01
CA ASP A 281 26.67 -14.21 -6.96
C ASP A 281 25.52 -13.60 -7.79
N ASN A 282 25.83 -13.33 -9.05
CA ASN A 282 24.94 -12.65 -9.97
C ASN A 282 23.66 -13.45 -10.15
N LYS A 283 22.53 -12.84 -9.87
CA LYS A 283 21.20 -13.44 -10.07
C LYS A 283 20.51 -12.80 -11.25
N THR A 284 19.88 -13.59 -12.07
CA THR A 284 19.01 -13.12 -13.15
C THR A 284 17.60 -13.65 -12.94
N GLY A 285 16.61 -12.89 -13.37
CA GLY A 285 15.22 -13.30 -13.26
C GLY A 285 14.35 -12.70 -14.35
N LEU A 286 13.14 -13.23 -14.46
CA LEU A 286 12.11 -12.67 -15.31
C LEU A 286 11.42 -11.52 -14.60
N LEU A 287 11.16 -10.45 -15.35
CA LEU A 287 10.19 -9.42 -14.98
C LEU A 287 8.89 -9.71 -15.71
N PHE A 288 7.83 -9.77 -15.00
CA PHE A 288 6.50 -9.86 -15.57
C PHE A 288 5.52 -9.09 -14.69
N ASN A 289 4.80 -8.18 -15.32
CA ASN A 289 3.69 -7.49 -14.67
C ASN A 289 2.49 -7.55 -15.61
N ALA A 290 1.43 -8.15 -15.14
CA ALA A 290 0.16 -8.17 -15.85
C ALA A 290 -0.91 -7.66 -14.90
N SER A 291 -1.48 -6.52 -15.19
CA SER A 291 -2.66 -6.04 -14.50
C SER A 291 -3.83 -5.94 -15.48
N LEU A 292 -4.86 -6.71 -15.22
CA LEU A 292 -6.16 -6.53 -15.82
C LEU A 292 -6.99 -5.68 -14.83
N ILE A 293 -6.96 -4.39 -15.01
CA ILE A 293 -7.80 -3.50 -14.23
C ILE A 293 -9.13 -3.38 -14.97
N GLY A 294 -10.06 -4.23 -14.60
CA GLY A 294 -11.41 -4.23 -15.11
C GLY A 294 -12.36 -3.97 -13.98
N VAL A 295 -12.85 -2.75 -13.87
CA VAL A 295 -14.12 -2.55 -13.18
C VAL A 295 -15.19 -2.96 -14.18
N LYS A 296 -15.34 -4.25 -14.45
CA LYS A 296 -16.53 -4.69 -15.16
C LYS A 296 -17.69 -4.48 -14.20
N ARG A 297 -18.31 -3.33 -14.31
CA ARG A 297 -19.57 -3.06 -13.65
C ARG A 297 -20.61 -3.99 -14.29
N PHE A 298 -20.78 -5.15 -13.66
CA PHE A 298 -22.05 -5.84 -13.80
C PHE A 298 -23.12 -4.86 -13.28
N GLU A 299 -24.33 -4.93 -13.74
CA GLU A 299 -25.42 -4.04 -13.25
C GLU A 299 -25.49 -3.97 -11.71
N ARG A 300 -24.89 -4.92 -11.00
CA ARG A 300 -24.95 -5.06 -9.53
C ARG A 300 -23.62 -5.44 -8.87
N GLY A 301 -22.49 -5.38 -9.56
CA GLY A 301 -21.22 -5.82 -8.95
C GLY A 301 -19.97 -5.32 -9.67
N THR A 302 -18.83 -5.50 -9.01
CA THR A 302 -17.49 -5.20 -9.53
C THR A 302 -16.59 -6.41 -9.38
N PHE A 303 -15.73 -6.63 -10.36
CA PHE A 303 -14.70 -7.65 -10.29
C PHE A 303 -13.35 -7.03 -10.64
N THR A 304 -12.36 -7.25 -9.78
CA THR A 304 -10.98 -6.85 -10.01
C THR A 304 -10.07 -8.07 -9.95
N MET A 305 -9.02 -8.08 -10.77
CA MET A 305 -7.99 -9.10 -10.75
C MET A 305 -6.65 -8.46 -11.09
N ARG A 306 -5.61 -8.83 -10.35
CA ARG A 306 -4.23 -8.42 -10.60
C ARG A 306 -3.33 -9.64 -10.54
N SER A 307 -2.22 -9.63 -11.26
CA SER A 307 -1.16 -10.62 -11.17
C SER A 307 0.16 -9.96 -11.51
N GLY A 308 1.21 -10.28 -10.78
CA GLY A 308 2.52 -9.72 -11.00
C GLY A 308 3.63 -10.69 -10.63
N ALA A 309 4.79 -10.50 -11.22
CA ALA A 309 6.03 -11.17 -10.85
C ALA A 309 7.19 -10.20 -11.08
N GLY A 310 8.19 -10.27 -10.21
CA GLY A 310 9.35 -9.38 -10.29
C GLY A 310 10.26 -9.57 -9.09
N TRP A 311 10.78 -8.47 -8.62
CA TRP A 311 11.56 -8.40 -7.40
C TRP A 311 11.02 -7.29 -6.50
N ASP A 312 11.31 -7.39 -5.20
CA ASP A 312 10.91 -6.46 -4.16
C ASP A 312 11.99 -6.31 -3.10
N GLU A 313 11.92 -5.29 -2.27
CA GLU A 313 12.89 -4.99 -1.22
C GLU A 313 12.17 -4.84 0.12
N HIS A 314 12.50 -5.70 1.09
CA HIS A 314 11.86 -5.79 2.39
C HIS A 314 12.83 -5.39 3.51
N TYR A 315 13.20 -4.10 3.55
CA TYR A 315 14.11 -3.58 4.58
C TYR A 315 13.39 -2.89 5.75
N LEU A 316 12.27 -2.19 5.49
CA LEU A 316 11.49 -1.47 6.52
C LEU A 316 10.25 -2.27 6.91
N GLU A 317 10.43 -3.47 7.43
CA GLU A 317 9.36 -4.42 7.81
C GLU A 317 9.73 -5.23 9.04
N ALA A 318 8.74 -5.90 9.63
CA ALA A 318 8.96 -6.76 10.78
C ALA A 318 9.95 -7.91 10.52
N GLU A 319 9.93 -8.45 9.29
CA GLU A 319 10.88 -9.44 8.81
C GLU A 319 11.76 -8.81 7.73
N ARG A 320 12.98 -8.42 8.08
CA ARG A 320 13.95 -7.87 7.12
C ARG A 320 14.47 -8.95 6.21
N ARG A 321 13.80 -9.19 5.11
CA ARG A 321 14.19 -10.23 4.15
C ARG A 321 15.04 -9.70 2.98
N GLY A 322 15.28 -8.39 2.94
CA GLY A 322 16.09 -7.75 1.90
C GLY A 322 15.49 -7.93 0.50
N PHE A 323 16.34 -8.22 -0.48
CA PHE A 323 15.92 -8.46 -1.85
C PHE A 323 15.20 -9.81 -2.00
N THR A 324 14.02 -9.80 -2.59
CA THR A 324 13.22 -10.99 -2.88
C THR A 324 12.71 -11.00 -4.31
N ARG A 325 12.53 -12.17 -4.88
CA ARG A 325 11.80 -12.37 -6.15
C ARG A 325 10.41 -12.88 -5.81
N TYR A 326 9.40 -12.34 -6.43
CA TYR A 326 8.02 -12.73 -6.14
C TYR A 326 7.20 -13.02 -7.38
N TRP A 327 6.11 -13.72 -7.18
CA TRP A 327 4.94 -13.67 -8.04
C TRP A 327 3.67 -13.65 -7.17
N SER A 328 2.65 -12.94 -7.64
CA SER A 328 1.41 -12.76 -6.93
C SER A 328 0.21 -12.76 -7.86
N ALA A 329 -0.93 -13.13 -7.33
CA ALA A 329 -2.22 -12.98 -7.97
C ALA A 329 -3.28 -12.64 -6.92
N ASP A 330 -4.07 -11.63 -7.17
CA ASP A 330 -5.20 -11.26 -6.32
C ASP A 330 -6.48 -11.07 -7.15
N SER A 331 -7.60 -11.30 -6.50
CA SER A 331 -8.92 -11.05 -7.10
C SER A 331 -9.94 -10.66 -6.04
N ARG A 332 -10.86 -9.78 -6.41
CA ARG A 332 -11.98 -9.37 -5.56
C ARG A 332 -13.26 -9.24 -6.38
N LEU A 333 -14.31 -9.86 -5.90
CA LEU A 333 -15.67 -9.75 -6.40
C LEU A 333 -16.53 -9.06 -5.34
N GLU A 334 -17.20 -7.98 -5.70
CA GLU A 334 -18.25 -7.36 -4.90
C GLU A 334 -19.56 -7.44 -5.65
N TYR A 335 -20.63 -7.82 -4.97
CA TYR A 335 -21.94 -8.00 -5.62
C TYR A 335 -23.09 -7.57 -4.72
N MET A 336 -24.03 -6.82 -5.28
CA MET A 336 -25.27 -6.43 -4.62
C MET A 336 -26.29 -7.55 -4.78
N LEU A 337 -26.39 -8.41 -3.77
CA LEU A 337 -27.31 -9.56 -3.74
C LEU A 337 -28.75 -9.11 -3.72
N MET A 338 -29.05 -8.07 -2.93
CA MET A 338 -30.37 -7.43 -2.81
C MET A 338 -30.14 -5.91 -2.66
N GLU A 339 -31.19 -5.11 -2.73
CA GLU A 339 -31.12 -3.63 -2.63
C GLU A 339 -30.32 -3.12 -1.40
N LYS A 340 -30.33 -3.89 -0.30
CA LYS A 340 -29.67 -3.53 0.97
C LYS A 340 -28.63 -4.56 1.43
N LEU A 341 -28.41 -5.61 0.67
CA LEU A 341 -27.48 -6.69 1.00
C LEU A 341 -26.37 -6.76 -0.05
N LYS A 342 -25.16 -6.44 0.36
CA LYS A 342 -23.94 -6.56 -0.42
C LYS A 342 -23.15 -7.77 0.05
N GLY A 343 -22.50 -8.47 -0.86
CA GLY A 343 -21.55 -9.52 -0.54
C GLY A 343 -20.24 -9.28 -1.27
N TYR A 344 -19.15 -9.78 -0.69
CA TYR A 344 -17.86 -9.82 -1.37
C TYR A 344 -17.18 -11.17 -1.15
N ALA A 345 -16.29 -11.50 -2.08
CA ALA A 345 -15.29 -12.55 -1.94
C ALA A 345 -13.98 -12.07 -2.53
N SER A 346 -12.87 -12.35 -1.85
CA SER A 346 -11.54 -12.05 -2.35
C SER A 346 -10.58 -13.20 -2.08
N GLY A 347 -9.55 -13.31 -2.91
CA GLY A 347 -8.45 -14.24 -2.75
C GLY A 347 -7.15 -13.60 -3.19
N LEU A 348 -6.07 -13.93 -2.47
CA LEU A 348 -4.71 -13.54 -2.78
C LEU A 348 -3.81 -14.76 -2.66
N PHE A 349 -2.89 -14.88 -3.58
CA PHE A 349 -1.76 -15.77 -3.51
C PHE A 349 -0.49 -14.98 -3.77
N ARG A 350 0.55 -15.19 -2.95
CA ARG A 350 1.87 -14.65 -3.18
C ARG A 350 2.91 -15.72 -2.83
N GLN A 351 3.96 -15.80 -3.63
CA GLN A 351 5.14 -16.62 -3.40
C GLN A 351 6.36 -15.72 -3.54
N ASP A 352 7.22 -15.76 -2.53
CA ASP A 352 8.46 -15.00 -2.49
C ASP A 352 9.65 -15.95 -2.35
N LYS A 353 10.80 -15.50 -2.84
CA LYS A 353 12.07 -16.20 -2.75
C LYS A 353 13.22 -15.20 -2.59
N ASP A 354 13.99 -15.35 -1.51
CA ASP A 354 15.13 -14.47 -1.22
C ASP A 354 16.41 -14.85 -1.99
N LEU A 355 17.52 -14.17 -1.71
CA LEU A 355 18.83 -14.44 -2.33
C LEU A 355 19.42 -15.79 -1.91
N GLU A 356 19.14 -16.27 -0.71
CA GLU A 356 19.58 -17.56 -0.20
C GLU A 356 18.75 -18.73 -0.74
N ASN A 357 17.75 -18.45 -1.58
CA ASN A 357 16.77 -19.38 -2.14
C ASN A 357 15.74 -19.90 -1.13
N ARG A 358 15.60 -19.27 0.01
CA ARG A 358 14.52 -19.51 0.95
C ARG A 358 13.20 -19.08 0.32
N GLU A 359 12.17 -19.89 0.42
CA GLU A 359 10.89 -19.68 -0.22
C GLU A 359 9.77 -19.62 0.83
N TRP A 360 8.80 -18.74 0.63
CA TRP A 360 7.56 -18.75 1.39
C TRP A 360 6.37 -18.45 0.49
N LYS A 361 5.23 -19.02 0.85
CA LYS A 361 3.96 -18.87 0.14
C LYS A 361 2.90 -18.37 1.10
N VAL A 362 2.09 -17.45 0.63
CA VAL A 362 0.98 -16.89 1.39
C VAL A 362 -0.31 -17.05 0.60
N TRP A 363 -1.32 -17.58 1.27
CA TRP A 363 -2.69 -17.66 0.78
C TRP A 363 -3.60 -16.85 1.68
N ARG A 364 -4.45 -16.04 1.08
CA ARG A 364 -5.53 -15.38 1.80
C ARG A 364 -6.84 -15.57 1.06
N ALA A 365 -7.89 -15.84 1.79
CA ALA A 365 -9.25 -15.86 1.27
C ALA A 365 -10.15 -15.12 2.24
N SER A 366 -11.01 -14.25 1.75
CA SER A 366 -12.02 -13.61 2.58
C SER A 366 -13.35 -13.49 1.86
N CYS A 367 -14.41 -13.52 2.65
CA CYS A 367 -15.76 -13.27 2.17
C CYS A 367 -16.59 -12.60 3.26
N GLY A 368 -17.58 -11.83 2.86
CA GLY A 368 -18.44 -11.16 3.81
C GLY A 368 -19.77 -10.73 3.21
N LEU A 369 -20.69 -10.43 4.12
CA LEU A 369 -22.03 -9.94 3.83
C LEU A 369 -22.25 -8.66 4.64
N THR A 370 -22.76 -7.61 4.01
CA THR A 370 -23.14 -6.36 4.67
C THR A 370 -24.60 -6.06 4.37
N LEU A 371 -25.40 -5.99 5.44
CA LEU A 371 -26.82 -5.61 5.39
C LEU A 371 -26.95 -4.15 5.86
N GLU A 372 -27.46 -3.28 4.99
CA GLU A 372 -27.85 -1.93 5.35
C GLU A 372 -29.30 -1.97 5.90
N PHE A 373 -29.45 -1.78 7.21
CA PHE A 373 -30.77 -1.70 7.83
C PHE A 373 -30.97 -0.32 8.42
N LEU A 374 -32.14 0.26 8.26
CA LEU A 374 -32.37 1.67 8.58
C LEU A 374 -31.33 2.57 7.85
N ARG A 375 -31.62 3.78 7.52
CA ARG A 375 -30.80 4.64 6.64
C ARG A 375 -29.35 4.93 7.12
N ARG A 376 -28.98 4.49 8.33
CA ARG A 376 -27.72 4.89 9.01
C ARG A 376 -26.99 3.74 9.66
N PHE A 377 -27.51 2.55 9.59
CA PHE A 377 -26.96 1.38 10.29
C PHE A 377 -26.62 0.29 9.29
N SER A 378 -25.52 -0.38 9.54
CA SER A 378 -25.14 -1.60 8.84
C SER A 378 -24.76 -2.70 9.80
N LEU A 379 -24.98 -3.94 9.38
CA LEU A 379 -24.52 -5.15 10.02
C LEU A 379 -23.67 -5.91 9.01
N SER A 380 -22.43 -6.20 9.38
CA SER A 380 -21.52 -7.00 8.54
C SER A 380 -21.13 -8.29 9.26
N LEU A 381 -21.03 -9.36 8.49
CA LEU A 381 -20.43 -10.63 8.91
C LEU A 381 -19.34 -10.97 7.90
N ASP A 382 -18.12 -11.08 8.39
CA ASP A 382 -16.92 -11.31 7.60
C ASP A 382 -16.18 -12.56 8.08
N TYR A 383 -15.65 -13.34 7.15
CA TYR A 383 -14.75 -14.45 7.39
C TYR A 383 -13.48 -14.23 6.61
N SER A 384 -12.34 -14.47 7.24
CA SER A 384 -11.03 -14.48 6.57
C SER A 384 -10.21 -15.69 7.00
N HIS A 385 -9.49 -16.25 6.05
CA HIS A 385 -8.51 -17.30 6.20
C HIS A 385 -7.18 -16.81 5.65
N ALA A 386 -6.10 -16.99 6.40
CA ALA A 386 -4.74 -16.75 5.90
C ALA A 386 -3.86 -17.93 6.31
N GLU A 387 -3.01 -18.35 5.39
CA GLU A 387 -2.04 -19.44 5.56
C GLU A 387 -0.71 -19.01 4.96
N ARG A 388 0.37 -19.28 5.67
CA ARG A 388 1.74 -19.13 5.20
C ARG A 388 2.48 -20.45 5.37
N ASP A 389 3.14 -20.87 4.31
CA ASP A 389 4.07 -21.99 4.22
C ASP A 389 5.46 -21.42 3.94
N ASP A 390 6.41 -21.60 4.85
CA ASP A 390 7.75 -21.03 4.83
C ASP A 390 8.77 -22.16 4.95
N ASP A 391 9.84 -22.15 4.18
CA ASP A 391 10.96 -23.11 4.28
C ASP A 391 11.56 -23.21 5.72
N ILE A 392 11.25 -22.26 6.58
CA ILE A 392 11.53 -22.30 8.02
C ILE A 392 10.24 -22.58 8.78
N ASP A 393 10.13 -23.76 9.40
CA ASP A 393 8.95 -24.21 10.14
C ASP A 393 8.38 -23.16 11.14
N THR A 394 9.24 -22.30 11.69
CA THR A 394 8.80 -21.21 12.57
C THR A 394 8.14 -20.07 11.81
N GLY A 395 8.27 -20.02 10.48
CA GLY A 395 7.62 -19.05 9.59
C GLY A 395 6.16 -19.38 9.29
N ASP A 396 5.75 -20.65 9.45
CA ASP A 396 4.43 -21.13 9.13
C ASP A 396 3.36 -20.56 10.05
N TYR A 397 2.19 -20.36 9.51
CA TYR A 397 0.97 -20.14 10.30
C TYR A 397 -0.28 -20.43 9.48
N THR A 398 -1.35 -20.75 10.21
CA THR A 398 -2.73 -20.75 9.69
C THR A 398 -3.59 -19.96 10.66
N VAL A 399 -4.41 -19.05 10.16
CA VAL A 399 -5.34 -18.27 10.99
C VAL A 399 -6.69 -18.11 10.31
N ASN A 400 -7.75 -18.32 11.11
CA ASN A 400 -9.13 -18.07 10.71
C ASN A 400 -9.73 -16.98 11.60
N ARG A 401 -10.40 -16.02 11.01
CA ARG A 401 -11.10 -14.96 11.72
C ARG A 401 -12.54 -14.87 11.27
N VAL A 402 -13.43 -14.74 12.25
CA VAL A 402 -14.84 -14.41 12.03
C VAL A 402 -15.12 -13.09 12.73
N MET A 403 -15.64 -12.11 11.98
CA MET A 403 -15.93 -10.79 12.51
C MET A 403 -17.39 -10.42 12.29
N LEU A 404 -18.06 -9.99 13.36
CA LEU A 404 -19.39 -9.40 13.31
C LEU A 404 -19.27 -7.92 13.68
N THR A 405 -19.76 -7.04 12.82
CA THR A 405 -19.68 -5.59 13.03
C THR A 405 -21.05 -4.94 12.91
N VAL A 406 -21.37 -4.10 13.87
CA VAL A 406 -22.51 -3.15 13.80
C VAL A 406 -21.93 -1.76 13.67
N ALA A 407 -22.33 -1.01 12.66
CA ALA A 407 -21.85 0.34 12.43
C ALA A 407 -23.01 1.32 12.24
N ALA A 408 -22.73 2.57 12.62
CA ALA A 408 -23.63 3.70 12.39
C ALA A 408 -22.84 4.89 11.83
N SER A 409 -23.41 5.59 10.84
CA SER A 409 -22.82 6.81 10.28
C SER A 409 -23.89 7.81 9.91
N LYS A 410 -23.51 9.09 9.91
CA LYS A 410 -24.43 10.17 9.53
C LYS A 410 -23.68 11.26 8.77
N PRO A 411 -23.88 11.39 7.46
CA PRO A 411 -23.31 12.49 6.69
C PRO A 411 -23.97 13.83 7.07
N TYR A 412 -23.17 14.87 7.08
CA TYR A 412 -23.55 16.27 7.15
C TYR A 412 -22.88 17.01 5.99
N GLU A 413 -23.63 17.83 5.30
CA GLU A 413 -23.16 18.60 4.13
C GLU A 413 -23.54 20.08 4.33
N TRP A 414 -22.57 20.99 4.03
CA TRP A 414 -22.76 22.45 4.07
C TRP A 414 -22.23 23.11 2.80
#